data_73b2c42b8f887d56bd490a517f59fa0c
#
_entry.id   73b2c42b8f887d56bd490a517f59fa0c
#
_cell.length_a   1.000
_cell.length_b   1.000
_cell.length_c   1.000
_cell.angle_alpha   90.00
_cell.angle_beta   90.00
_cell.angle_gamma   90.00
#
_symmetry.space_group_name_H-M   'P 1'
#
loop_
_entity.id
_entity.type
_entity.pdbx_description
1 polymer ?
#
loop_
_entity_poly.entity_id
_entity_poly.type
_entity_poly.pdbx_seq_one_letter_code
_entity_poly.pdbx_strand_id
1 'polypeptide(L)'
;MEPLYFFISFEPSHLFTRINAGVLLDFIYGRKGTLLNCNADSVASAVALGAAEIAPTDLVFCFEKAGVLRNPDDDTSLIREITAATYPPLKADGVVSKGMIPKIENALKAVEKGVRSVTIRSSENLSNGIGTVIRNS
;
A
#
# COMPACT_ATOMS: atom_id res chain seq x y z
N MET A 1 -14.81 4.18 11.23
CA MET A 1 -13.52 4.23 10.49
C MET A 1 -12.83 2.90 10.73
N GLU A 2 -12.68 2.09 9.69
CA GLU A 2 -11.96 0.82 9.84
C GLU A 2 -10.47 1.09 10.06
N PRO A 3 -9.81 0.35 10.94
CA PRO A 3 -8.38 0.51 11.15
C PRO A 3 -7.63 0.08 9.89
N LEU A 4 -6.79 0.98 9.37
CA LEU A 4 -5.88 0.65 8.28
C LEU A 4 -4.73 -0.18 8.86
N TYR A 5 -4.59 -1.40 8.39
CA TYR A 5 -3.44 -2.24 8.73
C TYR A 5 -2.45 -2.22 7.57
N PHE A 6 -1.18 -2.06 7.88
CA PHE A 6 -0.13 -2.31 6.92
C PHE A 6 0.94 -3.23 7.53
N PHE A 7 1.57 -4.00 6.67
CA PHE A 7 2.63 -4.92 7.06
C PHE A 7 3.88 -4.58 6.27
N ILE A 8 5.00 -4.59 6.95
CA ILE A 8 6.32 -4.45 6.35
C ILE A 8 7.05 -5.76 6.57
N SER A 9 7.48 -6.40 5.50
CA SER A 9 8.26 -7.61 5.52
C SER A 9 9.71 -7.31 5.19
N PHE A 10 10.62 -7.88 5.95
CA PHE A 10 12.06 -7.80 5.72
C PHE A 10 12.63 -9.18 5.42
N GLU A 11 13.46 -9.28 4.38
CA GLU A 11 14.33 -10.44 4.18
C GLU A 11 15.74 -10.14 4.76
N PRO A 12 16.45 -11.14 5.28
CA PRO A 12 16.17 -12.58 5.33
C PRO A 12 15.49 -13.08 6.61
N SER A 13 15.11 -12.20 7.52
CA SER A 13 14.73 -12.58 8.88
C SER A 13 13.27 -12.98 9.07
N HIS A 14 12.42 -12.94 8.05
CA HIS A 14 10.97 -13.15 8.15
C HIS A 14 10.29 -12.33 9.29
N LEU A 15 10.91 -11.23 9.68
CA LEU A 15 10.37 -10.36 10.72
C LEU A 15 9.22 -9.53 10.14
N PHE A 16 8.01 -9.97 10.42
CA PHE A 16 6.81 -9.19 10.14
C PHE A 16 6.61 -8.16 11.24
N THR A 17 6.85 -6.91 10.94
CA THR A 17 6.45 -5.83 11.84
C THR A 17 5.01 -5.43 11.51
N ARG A 18 4.09 -5.85 12.36
CA ARG A 18 2.70 -5.41 12.33
C ARG A 18 2.62 -4.05 13.00
N ILE A 19 2.41 -3.01 12.22
CA ILE A 19 2.10 -1.70 12.76
C ILE A 19 0.60 -1.50 12.59
N ASN A 20 -0.11 -1.47 13.69
CA ASN A 20 -1.52 -1.12 13.71
C ASN A 20 -1.60 0.40 13.51
N ALA A 21 -1.93 0.81 12.29
CA ALA A 21 -2.15 2.22 11.93
C ALA A 21 -3.55 2.72 12.33
N GLY A 22 -4.19 2.05 13.29
CA GLY A 22 -5.39 2.60 13.92
C GLY A 22 -5.10 3.96 14.54
N VAL A 23 -6.07 4.57 15.13
CA VAL A 23 -6.17 5.94 15.70
C VAL A 23 -4.87 6.61 16.21
N LEU A 24 -3.84 5.83 16.55
CA LEU A 24 -2.56 6.34 17.09
C LEU A 24 -1.60 6.88 16.02
N LEU A 25 -1.75 6.51 14.74
CA LEU A 25 -0.85 6.95 13.66
C LEU A 25 -1.41 8.08 12.80
N ASP A 26 -2.63 8.51 13.03
CA ASP A 26 -3.16 9.71 12.40
C ASP A 26 -2.50 11.00 12.94
N PHE A 27 -1.67 10.85 13.98
CA PHE A 27 -0.99 11.97 14.62
C PHE A 27 0.50 11.69 14.74
N ILE A 28 1.32 12.55 14.18
CA ILE A 28 2.77 12.59 14.41
C ILE A 28 3.16 13.90 15.09
N TYR A 29 4.24 13.85 15.84
CA TYR A 29 4.80 15.04 16.47
C TYR A 29 5.70 15.80 15.50
N GLY A 30 5.41 17.07 15.28
CA GLY A 30 6.32 17.98 14.63
C GLY A 30 7.55 18.27 15.51
N ARG A 31 8.61 18.82 14.93
CA ARG A 31 9.86 19.18 15.65
C ARG A 31 9.65 20.07 16.87
N LYS A 32 8.55 20.81 16.93
CA LYS A 32 8.16 21.68 18.04
C LYS A 32 7.19 21.03 19.03
N GLY A 33 6.98 19.71 18.95
CA GLY A 33 6.05 18.98 19.81
C GLY A 33 4.56 19.19 19.48
N THR A 34 4.25 19.81 18.35
CA THR A 34 2.86 19.93 17.85
C THR A 34 2.37 18.63 17.28
N LEU A 35 1.15 18.23 17.62
CA LEU A 35 0.44 17.12 17.00
C LEU A 35 0.04 17.50 15.57
N LEU A 36 0.39 16.65 14.61
CA LEU A 36 0.06 16.81 13.20
C LEU A 36 -0.81 15.64 12.75
N ASN A 37 -1.91 15.94 12.10
CA ASN A 37 -2.73 14.94 11.44
C ASN A 37 -2.04 14.49 10.14
N CYS A 38 -1.94 13.17 9.93
CA CYS A 38 -1.26 12.58 8.78
C CYS A 38 -2.15 11.56 8.08
N ASN A 39 -1.96 11.47 6.75
CA ASN A 39 -2.52 10.37 5.98
C ASN A 39 -1.73 9.08 6.28
N ALA A 40 -2.45 8.04 6.73
CA ALA A 40 -1.84 6.76 7.12
C ALA A 40 -1.11 6.06 5.97
N ASP A 41 -1.59 6.17 4.73
CA ASP A 41 -0.93 5.62 3.54
C ASP A 41 0.45 6.28 3.32
N SER A 42 0.53 7.59 3.57
CA SER A 42 1.79 8.33 3.47
C SER A 42 2.78 7.95 4.57
N VAL A 43 2.29 7.72 5.80
CA VAL A 43 3.13 7.25 6.91
C VAL A 43 3.65 5.85 6.62
N ALA A 44 2.79 4.93 6.16
CA ALA A 44 3.17 3.57 5.80
C ALA A 44 4.25 3.56 4.70
N SER A 45 4.08 4.37 3.67
CA SER A 45 5.06 4.50 2.59
C SER A 45 6.39 5.06 3.09
N ALA A 46 6.38 6.06 3.98
CA ALA A 46 7.60 6.62 4.56
C ALA A 46 8.35 5.59 5.42
N VAL A 47 7.62 4.80 6.22
CA VAL A 47 8.22 3.71 7.03
C VAL A 47 8.82 2.64 6.12
N ALA A 48 8.10 2.24 5.07
CA ALA A 48 8.60 1.24 4.12
C ALA A 48 9.85 1.73 3.37
N LEU A 49 9.91 3.01 3.01
CA LEU A 49 11.10 3.61 2.39
C LEU A 49 12.31 3.61 3.33
N GLY A 50 12.12 4.00 4.60
CA GLY A 50 13.19 3.93 5.59
C GLY A 50 13.69 2.50 5.82
N ALA A 51 12.78 1.53 5.83
CA ALA A 51 13.12 0.12 5.93
C ALA A 51 13.88 -0.39 4.69
N ALA A 52 13.50 0.07 3.50
CA ALA A 52 14.14 -0.32 2.23
C ALA A 52 15.61 0.15 2.11
N GLU A 53 16.02 1.16 2.87
CA GLU A 53 17.43 1.57 2.99
C GLU A 53 18.30 0.53 3.71
N ILE A 54 17.66 -0.32 4.53
CA ILE A 54 18.33 -1.31 5.38
C ILE A 54 18.26 -2.70 4.77
N ALA A 55 17.11 -3.08 4.20
CA ALA A 55 16.85 -4.41 3.67
C ALA A 55 15.77 -4.38 2.58
N PRO A 56 15.73 -5.41 1.68
CA PRO A 56 14.64 -5.58 0.74
C PRO A 56 13.29 -5.58 1.47
N THR A 57 12.40 -4.66 1.10
CA THR A 57 11.17 -4.38 1.84
C THR A 57 9.96 -4.48 0.93
N ASP A 58 8.94 -5.20 1.39
CA ASP A 58 7.61 -5.24 0.80
C ASP A 58 6.61 -4.54 1.73
N LEU A 59 5.72 -3.75 1.15
CA LEU A 59 4.63 -3.07 1.85
C LEU A 59 3.29 -3.71 1.45
N VAL A 60 2.47 -4.01 2.42
CA VAL A 60 1.11 -4.53 2.18
C VAL A 60 0.10 -3.58 2.78
N PHE A 61 -0.77 -3.03 1.92
CA PHE A 61 -1.96 -2.30 2.35
C PHE A 61 -3.14 -3.28 2.47
N CYS A 62 -3.75 -3.32 3.64
CA CYS A 62 -5.01 -4.02 3.83
C CYS A 62 -6.17 -3.10 3.47
N PHE A 63 -7.08 -3.62 2.67
CA PHE A 63 -8.23 -2.90 2.15
C PHE A 63 -9.50 -3.77 2.27
N GLU A 64 -10.67 -3.19 2.12
CA GLU A 64 -11.94 -3.93 2.19
C GLU A 64 -12.20 -4.85 0.98
N LYS A 65 -11.59 -4.54 -0.16
CA LYS A 65 -11.66 -5.35 -1.38
C LYS A 65 -10.42 -6.22 -1.56
N ALA A 66 -10.53 -7.25 -2.38
CA ALA A 66 -9.43 -8.18 -2.68
C ALA A 66 -8.19 -7.49 -3.27
N GLY A 67 -8.35 -6.31 -3.84
CA GLY A 67 -7.32 -5.49 -4.48
C GLY A 67 -7.96 -4.45 -5.40
N VAL A 68 -7.26 -4.07 -6.44
CA VAL A 68 -7.78 -3.17 -7.48
C VAL A 68 -8.62 -3.98 -8.46
N LEU A 69 -9.89 -3.67 -8.56
CA LEU A 69 -10.85 -4.35 -9.45
C LEU A 69 -11.10 -3.51 -10.70
N ARG A 70 -11.22 -4.16 -11.87
CA ARG A 70 -11.68 -3.49 -13.10
C ARG A 70 -13.12 -3.04 -13.00
N ASN A 71 -13.94 -3.85 -12.34
CA ASN A 71 -15.33 -3.56 -12.02
C ASN A 71 -15.51 -3.71 -10.50
N PRO A 72 -15.85 -2.62 -9.78
CA PRO A 72 -16.02 -2.66 -8.33
C PRO A 72 -17.06 -3.67 -7.80
N ASP A 73 -18.01 -4.06 -8.66
CA ASP A 73 -19.07 -4.99 -8.32
C ASP A 73 -18.75 -6.45 -8.70
N ASP A 74 -17.56 -6.70 -9.25
CA ASP A 74 -17.11 -8.01 -9.70
C ASP A 74 -15.74 -8.36 -9.11
N ASP A 75 -15.74 -9.15 -8.06
CA ASP A 75 -14.51 -9.59 -7.37
C ASP A 75 -13.60 -10.45 -8.26
N THR A 76 -14.12 -11.02 -9.36
CA THR A 76 -13.32 -11.79 -10.33
C THR A 76 -12.51 -10.90 -11.26
N SER A 77 -12.83 -9.60 -11.31
CA SER A 77 -12.19 -8.60 -12.17
C SER A 77 -10.85 -8.06 -11.60
N LEU A 78 -10.23 -8.78 -10.66
CA LEU A 78 -9.00 -8.37 -9.98
C LEU A 78 -7.85 -8.12 -10.96
N ILE A 79 -7.25 -6.94 -10.88
CA ILE A 79 -6.01 -6.60 -11.56
C ILE A 79 -4.86 -7.12 -10.70
N ARG A 80 -4.14 -8.14 -11.17
CA ARG A 80 -3.11 -8.79 -10.37
C ARG A 80 -1.82 -8.00 -10.27
N GLU A 81 -1.51 -7.20 -11.29
CA GLU A 81 -0.27 -6.43 -11.35
C GLU A 81 -0.50 -5.04 -11.95
N ILE A 82 0.12 -4.04 -11.33
CA ILE A 82 0.17 -2.66 -11.84
C ILE A 82 1.62 -2.20 -11.81
N THR A 83 2.06 -1.61 -12.93
CA THR A 83 3.37 -0.98 -13.07
C THR A 83 3.20 0.47 -13.50
N ALA A 84 4.29 1.25 -13.49
CA ALA A 84 4.28 2.61 -13.99
C ALA A 84 3.82 2.71 -15.46
N ALA A 85 4.07 1.66 -16.27
CA ALA A 85 3.65 1.60 -17.67
C ALA A 85 2.16 1.23 -17.83
N THR A 86 1.63 0.34 -16.97
CA THR A 86 0.24 -0.13 -17.09
C THR A 86 -0.78 0.76 -16.38
N TYR A 87 -0.34 1.60 -15.45
CA TYR A 87 -1.23 2.45 -14.66
C TYR A 87 -1.90 3.59 -15.48
N PRO A 88 -1.20 4.35 -16.35
CA PRO A 88 -1.82 5.48 -17.05
C PRO A 88 -3.07 5.10 -17.86
N PRO A 89 -3.09 4.02 -18.68
CA PRO A 89 -4.30 3.63 -19.38
C PRO A 89 -5.43 3.21 -18.42
N LEU A 90 -5.12 2.50 -17.32
CA LEU A 90 -6.13 2.12 -16.33
C LEU A 90 -6.79 3.33 -15.67
N LYS A 91 -6.01 4.38 -15.43
CA LYS A 91 -6.53 5.65 -14.89
C LYS A 91 -7.37 6.41 -15.92
N ALA A 92 -6.89 6.48 -17.17
CA ALA A 92 -7.59 7.18 -18.25
C ALA A 92 -8.94 6.54 -18.61
N ASP A 93 -9.00 5.21 -18.59
CA ASP A 93 -10.21 4.44 -18.86
C ASP A 93 -11.23 4.45 -17.70
N GLY A 94 -10.88 5.12 -16.59
CA GLY A 94 -11.74 5.20 -15.40
C GLY A 94 -11.92 3.88 -14.65
N VAL A 95 -11.09 2.89 -14.95
CA VAL A 95 -11.11 1.56 -14.30
C VAL A 95 -10.77 1.71 -12.81
N VAL A 96 -9.85 2.61 -12.48
CA VAL A 96 -9.45 2.83 -11.09
C VAL A 96 -10.40 3.84 -10.43
N SER A 97 -11.08 3.43 -9.37
CA SER A 97 -11.95 4.32 -8.60
C SER A 97 -11.17 5.52 -8.03
N LYS A 98 -11.86 6.65 -7.87
CA LYS A 98 -11.24 7.89 -7.37
C LYS A 98 -10.57 7.70 -6.00
N GLY A 99 -11.12 6.84 -5.13
CA GLY A 99 -10.54 6.53 -3.81
C GLY A 99 -9.25 5.70 -3.87
N MET A 100 -9.06 4.92 -4.94
CA MET A 100 -7.87 4.09 -5.13
C MET A 100 -6.70 4.83 -5.80
N ILE A 101 -6.98 5.92 -6.52
CA ILE A 101 -5.94 6.69 -7.23
C ILE A 101 -4.81 7.13 -6.29
N PRO A 102 -5.07 7.78 -5.14
CA PRO A 102 -4.00 8.17 -4.23
C PRO A 102 -3.19 6.98 -3.69
N LYS A 103 -3.84 5.85 -3.41
CA LYS A 103 -3.15 4.63 -2.93
C LYS A 103 -2.18 4.08 -3.97
N ILE A 104 -2.64 3.94 -5.21
CA ILE A 104 -1.81 3.42 -6.30
C ILE A 104 -0.66 4.38 -6.61
N GLU A 105 -0.91 5.68 -6.63
CA GLU A 105 0.13 6.68 -6.90
C GLU A 105 1.18 6.73 -5.78
N ASN A 106 0.78 6.62 -4.52
CA ASN A 106 1.71 6.50 -3.41
C ASN A 106 2.52 5.20 -3.47
N ALA A 107 1.89 4.09 -3.84
CA ALA A 107 2.55 2.82 -4.02
C ALA A 107 3.58 2.86 -5.15
N LEU A 108 3.24 3.41 -6.32
CA LEU A 108 4.16 3.58 -7.44
C LEU A 108 5.38 4.44 -7.06
N LYS A 109 5.17 5.56 -6.35
CA LYS A 109 6.26 6.39 -5.83
C LYS A 109 7.15 5.65 -4.84
N ALA A 110 6.57 4.81 -3.97
CA ALA A 110 7.34 4.01 -3.01
C ALA A 110 8.24 2.99 -3.72
N VAL A 111 7.71 2.30 -4.74
CA VAL A 111 8.49 1.33 -5.53
C VAL A 111 9.58 2.03 -6.34
N GLU A 112 9.27 3.17 -6.95
CA GLU A 112 10.25 3.98 -7.68
C GLU A 112 11.43 4.40 -6.78
N LYS A 113 11.17 4.67 -5.51
CA LYS A 113 12.16 5.10 -4.53
C LYS A 113 12.89 3.97 -3.79
N GLY A 114 12.59 2.70 -4.09
CA GLY A 114 13.36 1.58 -3.58
C GLY A 114 12.60 0.53 -2.77
N VAL A 115 11.30 0.69 -2.50
CA VAL A 115 10.48 -0.41 -1.96
C VAL A 115 10.36 -1.48 -3.04
N ARG A 116 10.60 -2.75 -2.69
CA ARG A 116 10.62 -3.86 -3.64
C ARG A 116 9.27 -4.09 -4.30
N SER A 117 8.21 -4.12 -3.51
CA SER A 117 6.83 -4.18 -3.99
C SER A 117 5.85 -3.58 -2.99
N VAL A 118 4.72 -3.13 -3.50
CA VAL A 118 3.56 -2.76 -2.67
C VAL A 118 2.38 -3.61 -3.11
N THR A 119 1.75 -4.28 -2.16
CA THR A 119 0.57 -5.10 -2.43
C THR A 119 -0.67 -4.51 -1.78
N ILE A 120 -1.75 -4.39 -2.54
CA ILE A 120 -3.07 -4.00 -2.04
C ILE A 120 -3.93 -5.27 -2.01
N ARG A 121 -4.44 -5.64 -0.84
CA ARG A 121 -5.27 -6.84 -0.66
C ARG A 121 -6.24 -6.69 0.50
N SER A 122 -7.21 -7.59 0.62
CA SER A 122 -8.04 -7.64 1.83
C SER A 122 -7.27 -8.30 2.98
N SER A 123 -7.65 -7.97 4.22
CA SER A 123 -7.06 -8.60 5.41
C SER A 123 -7.27 -10.12 5.45
N GLU A 124 -8.35 -10.60 4.86
CA GLU A 124 -8.66 -12.03 4.75
C GLU A 124 -7.71 -12.77 3.80
N ASN A 125 -7.11 -12.04 2.87
CA ASN A 125 -6.22 -12.57 1.83
C ASN A 125 -4.72 -12.47 2.19
N LEU A 126 -4.38 -12.18 3.44
CA LEU A 126 -2.98 -12.05 3.86
C LEU A 126 -2.17 -13.33 3.66
N SER A 127 -2.80 -14.50 3.88
CA SER A 127 -2.14 -15.80 3.81
C SER A 127 -2.19 -16.48 2.44
N ASN A 128 -3.15 -16.10 1.56
CA ASN A 128 -3.38 -16.79 0.29
C ASN A 128 -2.74 -16.11 -0.93
N GLY A 129 -2.11 -14.96 -0.74
CA GLY A 129 -1.42 -14.25 -1.80
C GLY A 129 -2.31 -13.52 -2.81
N ILE A 130 -3.63 -13.51 -2.61
CA ILE A 130 -4.57 -12.78 -3.49
C ILE A 130 -4.45 -11.28 -3.24
N GLY A 131 -4.31 -10.50 -4.30
CA GLY A 131 -4.18 -9.05 -4.23
C GLY A 131 -3.66 -8.45 -5.53
N THR A 132 -3.51 -7.13 -5.52
CA THR A 132 -2.86 -6.38 -6.59
C THR A 132 -1.44 -6.02 -6.18
N VAL A 133 -0.46 -6.48 -6.94
CA VAL A 133 0.95 -6.18 -6.72
C VAL A 133 1.37 -5.00 -7.57
N ILE A 134 1.99 -4.01 -6.95
CA ILE A 134 2.56 -2.83 -7.60
C ILE A 134 4.07 -2.95 -7.49
N ARG A 135 4.77 -2.89 -8.63
CA ARG A 135 6.22 -3.01 -8.70
C ARG A 135 6.80 -2.26 -9.89
N ASN A 136 8.10 -2.06 -9.88
CA ASN A 136 8.81 -1.57 -11.06
C ASN A 136 8.76 -2.61 -12.19
N SER A 137 8.74 -2.10 -13.41
CA SER A 137 8.75 -2.89 -14.65
C SER A 137 10.07 -3.64 -14.80
#